data_1885a6549153ef56a34c2f320e1d56b0
#
_entry.id   1885a6549153ef56a34c2f320e1d56b0
#
_cell.length_a   1.000
_cell.length_b   1.000
_cell.length_c   1.000
_cell.angle_alpha   90.00
_cell.angle_beta   90.00
_cell.angle_gamma   90.00
#
_symmetry.space_group_name_H-M   'P 1'
#
loop_
_entity.id
_entity.type
_entity.pdbx_description
1 polymer ?
#
loop_
_entity_poly.entity_id
_entity_poly.type
_entity_poly.pdbx_seq_one_letter_code
_entity_poly.pdbx_strand_id
1 'polypeptide(L)'
;YYSKKKGLPIINGIYFSTVQVKQVETRPPEYFSIDDMEANKMCKVFSNNISQADVWVNEFGSLSSAEENDILNSKDDSYIIEYNDKGRITEIWVKWKPIPNIACASVDDRVFEIDYNKGTIIFGDGRHGKIPTHQDQQSIKIEYSISSGSIGNIEAESVQGFSDAVPFVRSVRNLKQLVGGVDMETISNAARRMSSKISGMNRIVTLDDFESAIRCNDRNIYKVKCIPHVDNMSEKSI
;
A
#
# COMPACT_ATOMS: atom_id res chain seq x y z
N TYR A 1 15.77 -44.33 15.73
CA TYR A 1 15.13 -44.04 14.43
C TYR A 1 13.67 -43.74 14.65
N TYR A 2 13.28 -42.45 14.79
CA TYR A 2 11.88 -42.04 14.82
C TYR A 2 11.45 -41.70 13.41
N SER A 3 10.71 -42.59 12.76
CA SER A 3 9.98 -42.30 11.54
C SER A 3 8.81 -41.37 11.89
N LYS A 4 8.96 -40.05 11.64
CA LYS A 4 7.81 -39.11 11.60
C LYS A 4 6.96 -39.50 10.39
N LYS A 5 5.84 -40.20 10.61
CA LYS A 5 4.79 -40.31 9.60
C LYS A 5 4.35 -38.87 9.25
N LYS A 6 4.78 -38.37 8.11
CA LYS A 6 4.21 -37.16 7.55
C LYS A 6 2.75 -37.46 7.24
N GLY A 7 1.84 -36.92 8.02
CA GLY A 7 0.42 -36.99 7.70
C GLY A 7 0.18 -36.39 6.33
N LEU A 8 -0.67 -37.04 5.55
CA LEU A 8 -1.11 -36.46 4.28
C LEU A 8 -1.85 -35.12 4.56
N PRO A 9 -1.68 -34.11 3.73
CA PRO A 9 -2.43 -32.85 3.90
C PRO A 9 -3.92 -33.13 3.74
N ILE A 10 -4.72 -32.58 4.64
CA ILE A 10 -6.18 -32.64 4.54
C ILE A 10 -6.61 -31.55 3.54
N ILE A 11 -7.19 -31.96 2.43
CA ILE A 11 -7.76 -31.07 1.41
C ILE A 11 -9.25 -30.91 1.71
N ASN A 12 -9.66 -29.74 2.16
CA ASN A 12 -11.07 -29.45 2.49
C ASN A 12 -11.95 -29.20 1.26
N GLY A 13 -11.34 -28.92 0.11
CA GLY A 13 -12.07 -28.71 -1.14
C GLY A 13 -11.15 -28.17 -2.24
N ILE A 14 -11.60 -28.36 -3.48
CA ILE A 14 -10.99 -27.79 -4.68
C ILE A 14 -12.11 -27.00 -5.36
N TYR A 15 -11.90 -25.71 -5.52
CA TYR A 15 -12.90 -24.79 -6.08
C TYR A 15 -12.40 -24.21 -7.40
N PHE A 16 -13.14 -24.48 -8.46
CA PHE A 16 -12.91 -23.90 -9.79
C PHE A 16 -13.62 -22.55 -9.89
N SER A 17 -13.16 -21.71 -10.82
CA SER A 17 -13.75 -20.38 -11.05
C SER A 17 -13.75 -19.48 -9.80
N THR A 18 -12.70 -19.55 -9.01
CA THR A 18 -12.52 -18.73 -7.82
C THR A 18 -11.57 -17.59 -8.13
N VAL A 19 -11.97 -16.36 -7.76
CA VAL A 19 -11.16 -15.15 -7.88
C VAL A 19 -10.87 -14.57 -6.52
N GLN A 20 -9.69 -14.01 -6.36
CA GLN A 20 -9.35 -13.25 -5.17
C GLN A 20 -9.94 -11.85 -5.30
N VAL A 21 -10.61 -11.39 -4.27
CA VAL A 21 -11.22 -10.05 -4.22
C VAL A 21 -10.65 -9.25 -3.07
N LYS A 22 -10.61 -7.93 -3.25
CA LYS A 22 -10.31 -6.95 -2.20
C LYS A 22 -11.53 -6.06 -2.01
N GLN A 23 -11.81 -5.68 -0.77
CA GLN A 23 -12.84 -4.70 -0.47
C GLN A 23 -12.24 -3.30 -0.65
N VAL A 24 -12.36 -2.76 -1.85
CA VAL A 24 -11.94 -1.41 -2.20
C VAL A 24 -12.97 -0.80 -3.15
N GLU A 25 -13.15 0.50 -3.07
CA GLU A 25 -13.95 1.27 -4.00
C GLU A 25 -13.00 2.12 -4.84
N THR A 26 -12.95 1.87 -6.14
CA THR A 26 -12.16 2.68 -7.07
C THR A 26 -12.90 3.99 -7.34
N ARG A 27 -12.23 5.11 -7.15
CA ARG A 27 -12.75 6.44 -7.46
C ARG A 27 -12.35 6.86 -8.87
N PRO A 28 -13.13 7.75 -9.50
CA PRO A 28 -12.70 8.37 -10.75
C PRO A 28 -11.34 9.05 -10.57
N PRO A 29 -10.48 9.04 -11.60
CA PRO A 29 -9.20 9.72 -11.53
C PRO A 29 -9.38 11.22 -11.33
N GLU A 30 -8.52 11.81 -10.52
CA GLU A 30 -8.48 13.27 -10.30
C GLU A 30 -7.25 13.86 -10.98
N TYR A 31 -7.44 15.03 -11.59
CA TYR A 31 -6.41 15.73 -12.33
C TYR A 31 -6.05 17.04 -11.63
N PHE A 32 -4.75 17.32 -11.57
CA PHE A 32 -4.23 18.53 -10.96
C PHE A 32 -3.29 19.25 -11.93
N SER A 33 -3.34 20.57 -11.89
CA SER A 33 -2.39 21.42 -12.61
C SER A 33 -1.18 21.73 -11.73
N ILE A 34 -0.07 22.02 -12.38
CA ILE A 34 1.16 22.49 -11.74
C ILE A 34 1.45 23.85 -12.32
N ASP A 35 1.69 24.83 -11.46
CA ASP A 35 2.30 26.09 -11.87
C ASP A 35 3.81 25.90 -12.00
N ASP A 36 4.48 26.70 -12.81
CA ASP A 36 5.89 26.54 -13.12
C ASP A 36 6.75 26.37 -11.87
N MET A 37 7.46 25.21 -11.78
CA MET A 37 8.45 24.89 -10.77
C MET A 37 8.00 25.06 -9.30
N GLU A 38 6.75 24.74 -9.00
CA GLU A 38 6.23 24.78 -7.63
C GLU A 38 6.87 23.67 -6.78
N ALA A 39 7.85 24.05 -5.96
CA ALA A 39 8.48 23.16 -4.99
C ALA A 39 7.48 22.71 -3.92
N ASN A 40 7.56 21.44 -3.51
CA ASN A 40 6.65 20.83 -2.53
C ASN A 40 5.18 20.92 -2.95
N LYS A 41 4.88 20.79 -4.23
CA LYS A 41 3.49 20.76 -4.71
C LYS A 41 2.67 19.79 -3.89
N MET A 42 1.56 20.28 -3.38
CA MET A 42 0.62 19.49 -2.59
C MET A 42 -0.67 19.31 -3.37
N CYS A 43 -1.05 18.07 -3.62
CA CYS A 43 -2.34 17.71 -4.21
C CYS A 43 -3.18 17.00 -3.15
N LYS A 44 -4.41 17.45 -2.96
CA LYS A 44 -5.35 16.80 -2.05
C LYS A 44 -6.52 16.25 -2.86
N VAL A 45 -6.66 14.92 -2.85
CA VAL A 45 -7.80 14.27 -3.47
C VAL A 45 -9.05 14.42 -2.64
N PHE A 46 -10.20 14.28 -3.27
CA PHE A 46 -11.50 14.50 -2.65
C PHE A 46 -11.78 13.52 -1.48
N SER A 47 -11.32 12.28 -1.63
CA SER A 47 -11.59 11.24 -0.63
C SER A 47 -10.47 11.11 0.40
N ASN A 48 -10.86 10.68 1.60
CA ASN A 48 -9.95 10.28 2.66
C ASN A 48 -9.87 8.73 2.72
N ASN A 49 -9.02 8.20 3.59
CA ASN A 49 -8.85 6.75 3.82
C ASN A 49 -8.48 5.99 2.53
N ILE A 50 -7.48 6.51 1.83
CA ILE A 50 -6.96 5.90 0.61
C ILE A 50 -6.33 4.55 0.95
N SER A 51 -6.69 3.52 0.20
CA SER A 51 -6.10 2.19 0.30
C SER A 51 -4.89 2.03 -0.62
N GLN A 52 -5.02 2.58 -1.83
CA GLN A 52 -3.98 2.54 -2.85
C GLN A 52 -4.11 3.79 -3.71
N ALA A 53 -2.98 4.35 -4.13
CA ALA A 53 -2.92 5.45 -5.09
C ALA A 53 -1.81 5.22 -6.10
N ASP A 54 -2.12 5.44 -7.36
CA ASP A 54 -1.19 5.48 -8.47
C ASP A 54 -1.16 6.92 -8.99
N VAL A 55 0.04 7.50 -9.00
CA VAL A 55 0.25 8.89 -9.41
C VAL A 55 1.01 8.90 -10.71
N TRP A 56 0.43 9.58 -11.70
CA TRP A 56 0.96 9.76 -13.03
C TRP A 56 1.26 11.23 -13.26
N VAL A 57 2.44 11.52 -13.78
CA VAL A 57 2.85 12.88 -14.14
C VAL A 57 3.10 12.92 -15.64
N ASN A 58 2.51 13.90 -16.31
CA ASN A 58 2.78 14.14 -17.72
C ASN A 58 4.14 14.83 -17.87
N GLU A 59 5.11 14.12 -18.41
CA GLU A 59 6.47 14.62 -18.64
C GLU A 59 6.76 14.90 -20.13
N PHE A 60 5.73 14.90 -20.99
CA PHE A 60 5.91 15.23 -22.41
C PHE A 60 6.55 16.60 -22.58
N GLY A 61 7.61 16.67 -23.39
CA GLY A 61 8.37 17.91 -23.63
C GLY A 61 9.38 18.28 -22.53
N SER A 62 9.38 17.61 -21.37
CA SER A 62 10.40 17.78 -20.32
C SER A 62 11.43 16.65 -20.28
N LEU A 63 11.18 15.58 -21.03
CA LEU A 63 12.07 14.44 -21.15
C LEU A 63 13.25 14.75 -22.07
N SER A 64 14.42 14.19 -21.78
CA SER A 64 15.51 14.16 -22.74
C SER A 64 15.19 13.21 -23.90
N SER A 65 15.77 13.43 -25.08
CA SER A 65 15.54 12.56 -26.23
C SER A 65 15.97 11.11 -25.98
N ALA A 66 16.91 10.87 -25.08
CA ALA A 66 17.33 9.53 -24.68
C ALA A 66 16.23 8.84 -23.83
N GLU A 67 15.72 9.54 -22.81
CA GLU A 67 14.63 9.04 -21.95
C GLU A 67 13.35 8.77 -22.77
N GLU A 68 13.01 9.68 -23.68
CA GLU A 68 11.85 9.51 -24.56
C GLU A 68 11.97 8.25 -25.41
N ASN A 69 13.13 8.01 -26.01
CA ASN A 69 13.38 6.78 -26.79
C ASN A 69 13.34 5.52 -25.91
N ASP A 70 13.87 5.58 -24.71
CA ASP A 70 13.83 4.45 -23.78
C ASP A 70 12.39 4.13 -23.37
N ILE A 71 11.56 5.13 -23.11
CA ILE A 71 10.14 4.97 -22.80
C ILE A 71 9.38 4.38 -23.98
N LEU A 72 9.61 4.87 -25.19
CA LEU A 72 8.96 4.38 -26.41
C LEU A 72 9.28 2.92 -26.72
N ASN A 73 10.47 2.46 -26.35
CA ASN A 73 10.91 1.08 -26.56
C ASN A 73 10.58 0.17 -25.37
N SER A 74 10.21 0.73 -24.22
CA SER A 74 9.85 -0.04 -23.05
C SER A 74 8.43 -0.62 -23.20
N LYS A 75 8.23 -1.83 -22.67
CA LYS A 75 6.90 -2.46 -22.53
C LYS A 75 6.47 -2.46 -21.07
N ASP A 76 6.91 -1.47 -20.30
CA ASP A 76 6.64 -1.38 -18.88
C ASP A 76 5.31 -0.64 -18.66
N ASP A 77 4.48 -1.17 -17.77
CA ASP A 77 3.21 -0.54 -17.32
C ASP A 77 3.44 0.76 -16.52
N SER A 78 4.69 1.19 -16.38
CA SER A 78 5.05 2.46 -15.73
C SER A 78 4.89 3.68 -16.64
N TYR A 79 4.49 3.48 -17.89
CA TYR A 79 4.33 4.56 -18.87
C TYR A 79 3.02 4.41 -19.63
N ILE A 80 2.33 5.53 -19.87
CA ILE A 80 1.17 5.63 -20.76
C ILE A 80 1.48 6.69 -21.81
N ILE A 81 1.38 6.33 -23.08
CA ILE A 81 1.67 7.23 -24.19
C ILE A 81 0.38 7.47 -24.95
N GLU A 82 -0.01 8.72 -25.07
CA GLU A 82 -1.19 9.11 -25.82
C GLU A 82 -0.81 9.72 -27.17
N TYR A 83 -1.60 9.38 -28.19
CA TYR A 83 -1.39 9.82 -29.55
C TYR A 83 -2.61 10.56 -30.07
N ASN A 84 -2.40 11.60 -30.87
CA ASN A 84 -3.48 12.24 -31.59
C ASN A 84 -3.91 11.42 -32.84
N ASP A 85 -4.97 11.86 -33.50
CA ASP A 85 -5.52 11.22 -34.72
C ASP A 85 -4.49 11.12 -35.87
N LYS A 86 -3.41 11.88 -35.82
CA LYS A 86 -2.33 11.88 -36.82
C LYS A 86 -1.14 10.99 -36.41
N GLY A 87 -1.27 10.23 -35.32
CA GLY A 87 -0.22 9.35 -34.80
C GLY A 87 0.97 10.08 -34.16
N ARG A 88 0.83 11.34 -33.79
CA ARG A 88 1.86 12.09 -33.06
C ARG A 88 1.60 11.99 -31.55
N ILE A 89 2.65 11.82 -30.77
CA ILE A 89 2.59 11.80 -29.32
C ILE A 89 2.09 13.16 -28.83
N THR A 90 1.12 13.14 -27.94
CA THR A 90 0.56 14.32 -27.28
C THR A 90 0.88 14.34 -25.80
N GLU A 91 0.93 13.18 -25.15
CA GLU A 91 1.17 13.07 -23.73
C GLU A 91 2.03 11.84 -23.44
N ILE A 92 2.91 11.95 -22.46
CA ILE A 92 3.71 10.85 -21.90
C ILE A 92 3.52 10.90 -20.39
N TRP A 93 2.68 10.02 -19.90
CA TRP A 93 2.42 9.86 -18.47
C TRP A 93 3.41 8.88 -17.87
N VAL A 94 4.15 9.33 -16.88
CA VAL A 94 5.15 8.55 -16.15
C VAL A 94 4.61 8.25 -14.75
N LYS A 95 4.60 6.98 -14.37
CA LYS A 95 4.17 6.55 -13.06
C LYS A 95 5.24 6.87 -12.02
N TRP A 96 4.91 7.69 -11.04
CA TRP A 96 5.78 8.02 -9.93
C TRP A 96 5.61 7.03 -8.78
N LYS A 97 6.61 6.90 -7.92
CA LYS A 97 6.64 5.92 -6.85
C LYS A 97 6.37 6.54 -5.47
N PRO A 98 5.53 5.93 -4.63
CA PRO A 98 5.35 6.39 -3.27
C PRO A 98 6.61 6.12 -2.43
N ILE A 99 6.99 7.09 -1.60
CA ILE A 99 8.07 6.97 -0.63
C ILE A 99 7.57 7.39 0.75
N PRO A 100 8.02 6.72 1.84
CA PRO A 100 7.56 7.05 3.19
C PRO A 100 7.98 8.43 3.70
N ASN A 101 9.08 8.97 3.19
CA ASN A 101 9.61 10.28 3.56
C ASN A 101 10.36 10.88 2.39
N ILE A 102 9.86 11.98 1.86
CA ILE A 102 10.42 12.66 0.70
C ILE A 102 11.84 13.19 0.96
N ALA A 103 12.21 13.48 2.21
CA ALA A 103 13.55 13.94 2.57
C ALA A 103 14.66 12.91 2.32
N CYS A 104 14.30 11.65 2.07
CA CYS A 104 15.24 10.58 1.75
C CYS A 104 15.46 10.39 0.24
N ALA A 105 14.78 11.16 -0.60
CA ALA A 105 14.85 11.04 -2.05
C ALA A 105 16.04 11.78 -2.63
N SER A 106 16.56 11.28 -3.76
CA SER A 106 17.57 11.97 -4.58
C SER A 106 16.90 13.00 -5.51
N VAL A 107 17.68 13.92 -6.04
CA VAL A 107 17.20 15.07 -6.86
C VAL A 107 16.34 14.63 -8.04
N ASP A 108 16.74 13.58 -8.74
CA ASP A 108 16.11 13.11 -9.98
C ASP A 108 15.07 12.00 -9.75
N ASP A 109 14.80 11.63 -8.49
CA ASP A 109 13.86 10.57 -8.17
C ASP A 109 12.42 11.02 -8.45
N ARG A 110 11.70 10.22 -9.24
CA ARG A 110 10.27 10.36 -9.54
C ARG A 110 9.45 9.76 -8.42
N VAL A 111 9.36 10.49 -7.31
CA VAL A 111 8.71 10.02 -6.07
C VAL A 111 7.79 11.05 -5.46
N PHE A 112 6.86 10.56 -4.66
CA PHE A 112 5.94 11.38 -3.88
C PHE A 112 5.73 10.78 -2.48
N GLU A 113 5.40 11.63 -1.52
CA GLU A 113 4.93 11.21 -0.21
C GLU A 113 3.40 11.29 -0.16
N ILE A 114 2.75 10.33 0.47
CA ILE A 114 1.29 10.30 0.59
C ILE A 114 0.84 10.11 2.03
N ASP A 115 -0.06 10.99 2.47
CA ASP A 115 -0.87 10.77 3.68
C ASP A 115 -2.17 10.04 3.29
N TYR A 116 -2.17 8.72 3.43
CA TYR A 116 -3.30 7.87 3.09
C TYR A 116 -4.58 8.21 3.84
N ASN A 117 -4.46 8.77 5.05
CA ASN A 117 -5.62 9.12 5.87
C ASN A 117 -6.30 10.39 5.38
N LYS A 118 -5.49 11.39 5.01
CA LYS A 118 -6.00 12.69 4.56
C LYS A 118 -6.20 12.77 3.06
N GLY A 119 -5.63 11.84 2.30
CA GLY A 119 -5.62 11.92 0.85
C GLY A 119 -4.75 13.05 0.30
N THR A 120 -3.64 13.35 0.98
CA THR A 120 -2.72 14.40 0.58
C THR A 120 -1.46 13.80 0.00
N ILE A 121 -1.06 14.26 -1.18
CA ILE A 121 0.12 13.84 -1.92
C ILE A 121 1.05 15.04 -2.02
N ILE A 122 2.32 14.83 -1.67
CA ILE A 122 3.36 15.86 -1.65
C ILE A 122 4.49 15.44 -2.56
N PHE A 123 4.89 16.32 -3.45
CA PHE A 123 6.00 16.11 -4.39
C PHE A 123 7.30 16.74 -3.88
N GLY A 124 8.40 16.43 -4.56
CA GLY A 124 9.73 16.94 -4.22
C GLY A 124 9.90 18.44 -4.39
N ASP A 125 11.00 18.93 -3.82
CA ASP A 125 11.42 20.33 -3.87
C ASP A 125 12.57 20.60 -4.86
N GLY A 126 12.98 19.56 -5.62
CA GLY A 126 14.13 19.62 -6.52
C GLY A 126 15.48 19.43 -5.84
N ARG A 127 15.49 19.22 -4.51
CA ARG A 127 16.64 18.73 -3.73
C ARG A 127 16.36 17.32 -3.21
N HIS A 128 15.14 17.10 -2.80
CA HIS A 128 14.60 15.85 -2.27
C HIS A 128 13.42 15.43 -3.15
N GLY A 129 13.71 14.64 -4.17
CA GLY A 129 12.77 14.28 -5.21
C GLY A 129 12.60 15.34 -6.30
N LYS A 130 12.33 14.85 -7.51
CA LYS A 130 12.09 15.69 -8.69
C LYS A 130 10.85 16.56 -8.49
N ILE A 131 10.89 17.79 -8.97
CA ILE A 131 9.69 18.64 -9.08
C ILE A 131 8.91 18.15 -10.31
N PRO A 132 7.60 17.88 -10.20
CA PRO A 132 6.80 17.59 -11.37
C PRO A 132 6.81 18.82 -12.30
N THR A 133 7.27 18.64 -13.51
CA THR A 133 7.33 19.72 -14.51
C THR A 133 6.13 19.63 -15.43
N HIS A 134 5.63 20.78 -15.83
CA HIS A 134 4.45 20.82 -16.65
C HIS A 134 4.47 21.86 -17.75
N GLN A 135 3.71 21.57 -18.80
CA GLN A 135 3.47 22.50 -19.90
C GLN A 135 1.99 22.82 -20.17
N ASP A 136 1.04 22.10 -19.59
CA ASP A 136 -0.41 22.23 -19.83
C ASP A 136 -1.28 22.09 -18.58
N GLN A 137 -2.59 22.35 -18.69
CA GLN A 137 -3.51 22.49 -17.57
C GLN A 137 -3.76 21.25 -16.71
N GLN A 138 -3.37 20.04 -17.17
CA GLN A 138 -3.56 18.78 -16.42
C GLN A 138 -2.27 17.98 -16.45
N SER A 139 -1.46 18.15 -15.43
CA SER A 139 -0.09 17.60 -15.39
C SER A 139 0.06 16.41 -14.49
N ILE A 140 -0.84 16.26 -13.51
CA ILE A 140 -0.84 15.16 -12.56
C ILE A 140 -2.19 14.48 -12.63
N LYS A 141 -2.18 13.16 -12.81
CA LYS A 141 -3.34 12.28 -12.75
C LYS A 141 -3.19 11.35 -11.54
N ILE A 142 -4.16 11.32 -10.68
CA ILE A 142 -4.17 10.48 -9.49
C ILE A 142 -5.32 9.48 -9.61
N GLU A 143 -4.98 8.22 -9.73
CA GLU A 143 -5.91 7.09 -9.69
C GLU A 143 -5.84 6.46 -8.31
N TYR A 144 -6.96 6.34 -7.61
CA TYR A 144 -6.95 5.83 -6.25
C TYR A 144 -8.19 5.02 -5.90
N SER A 145 -8.02 4.21 -4.87
CA SER A 145 -9.11 3.46 -4.27
C SER A 145 -9.18 3.74 -2.78
N ILE A 146 -10.38 3.68 -2.24
CA ILE A 146 -10.64 3.85 -0.80
C ILE A 146 -11.09 2.53 -0.19
N SER A 147 -10.84 2.37 1.11
CA SER A 147 -11.26 1.20 1.87
C SER A 147 -12.13 1.63 3.05
N SER A 148 -13.11 0.81 3.38
CA SER A 148 -13.99 1.01 4.54
C SER A 148 -13.44 0.40 5.83
N GLY A 149 -12.17 -0.01 5.86
CA GLY A 149 -11.53 -0.55 7.05
C GLY A 149 -12.20 -1.85 7.55
N SER A 150 -12.50 -1.91 8.84
CA SER A 150 -13.07 -3.10 9.49
C SER A 150 -14.47 -3.48 8.97
N ILE A 151 -15.21 -2.53 8.39
CA ILE A 151 -16.54 -2.78 7.79
C ILE A 151 -16.44 -3.77 6.62
N GLY A 152 -15.28 -3.83 5.97
CA GLY A 152 -15.00 -4.80 4.90
C GLY A 152 -14.85 -6.25 5.36
N ASN A 153 -14.77 -6.50 6.66
CA ASN A 153 -14.73 -7.85 7.22
C ASN A 153 -16.16 -8.41 7.28
N ILE A 154 -16.45 -9.39 6.45
CA ILE A 154 -17.79 -9.99 6.38
C ILE A 154 -17.70 -11.51 6.58
N GLU A 155 -18.78 -12.07 7.11
CA GLU A 155 -18.91 -13.50 7.36
C GLU A 155 -18.90 -14.33 6.07
N ALA A 156 -18.60 -15.61 6.21
CA ALA A 156 -18.72 -16.55 5.11
C ALA A 156 -20.15 -16.59 4.59
N GLU A 157 -20.31 -16.79 3.27
CA GLU A 157 -21.60 -16.89 2.57
C GLU A 157 -22.50 -15.64 2.65
N SER A 158 -21.97 -14.49 3.10
CA SER A 158 -22.70 -13.24 3.15
C SER A 158 -22.80 -12.52 1.79
N VAL A 159 -21.87 -12.79 0.86
CA VAL A 159 -21.96 -12.30 -0.52
C VAL A 159 -22.91 -13.20 -1.31
N GLN A 160 -24.05 -12.67 -1.74
CA GLN A 160 -25.09 -13.44 -2.40
C GLN A 160 -25.46 -12.96 -3.81
N GLY A 161 -24.81 -11.90 -4.30
CA GLY A 161 -25.15 -11.31 -5.59
C GLY A 161 -24.08 -10.40 -6.16
N PHE A 162 -24.39 -9.86 -7.33
CA PHE A 162 -23.60 -8.87 -8.05
C PHE A 162 -24.33 -7.54 -8.05
N SER A 163 -23.60 -6.42 -8.05
CA SER A 163 -24.16 -5.09 -8.34
C SER A 163 -24.58 -4.99 -9.79
N ASP A 164 -23.73 -5.49 -10.68
CA ASP A 164 -23.93 -5.46 -12.12
C ASP A 164 -23.97 -6.89 -12.69
N ALA A 165 -24.79 -7.10 -13.71
CA ALA A 165 -24.89 -8.40 -14.35
C ALA A 165 -23.58 -8.79 -15.03
N VAL A 166 -23.00 -9.92 -14.65
CA VAL A 166 -21.82 -10.48 -15.28
C VAL A 166 -22.22 -11.59 -16.25
N PRO A 167 -21.93 -11.47 -17.57
CA PRO A 167 -22.28 -12.50 -18.54
C PRO A 167 -21.73 -13.88 -18.13
N PHE A 168 -22.55 -14.90 -18.32
CA PHE A 168 -22.21 -16.31 -18.04
C PHE A 168 -21.98 -16.67 -16.56
N VAL A 169 -22.19 -15.76 -15.62
CA VAL A 169 -22.09 -16.04 -14.19
C VAL A 169 -23.47 -16.01 -13.56
N ARG A 170 -23.91 -17.14 -13.00
CA ARG A 170 -25.26 -17.30 -12.42
C ARG A 170 -25.33 -16.82 -10.96
N SER A 171 -24.29 -17.07 -10.17
CA SER A 171 -24.27 -16.73 -8.76
C SER A 171 -22.84 -16.57 -8.27
N VAL A 172 -22.67 -15.80 -7.22
CA VAL A 172 -21.40 -15.60 -6.51
C VAL A 172 -21.62 -15.84 -5.02
N ARG A 173 -20.62 -16.36 -4.34
CA ARG A 173 -20.59 -16.44 -2.88
C ARG A 173 -19.15 -16.45 -2.38
N ASN A 174 -18.95 -15.94 -1.19
CA ASN A 174 -17.67 -16.06 -0.50
C ASN A 174 -17.68 -17.31 0.38
N LEU A 175 -16.77 -18.25 0.11
CA LEU A 175 -16.69 -19.52 0.84
C LEU A 175 -16.09 -19.37 2.25
N LYS A 176 -15.30 -18.31 2.45
CA LYS A 176 -14.67 -17.98 3.73
C LYS A 176 -15.02 -16.57 4.11
N GLN A 177 -14.92 -16.28 5.39
CA GLN A 177 -15.00 -14.91 5.88
C GLN A 177 -13.92 -14.04 5.21
N LEU A 178 -14.26 -12.81 4.89
CA LEU A 178 -13.31 -11.79 4.47
C LEU A 178 -12.72 -11.14 5.72
N VAL A 179 -11.40 -11.12 5.80
CA VAL A 179 -10.65 -10.62 6.96
C VAL A 179 -9.51 -9.73 6.50
N GLY A 180 -8.97 -8.92 7.40
CA GLY A 180 -7.83 -8.05 7.13
C GLY A 180 -8.19 -6.58 7.02
N GLY A 181 -9.48 -6.24 7.02
CA GLY A 181 -9.93 -4.86 7.17
C GLY A 181 -9.59 -4.36 8.59
N VAL A 182 -8.86 -3.25 8.68
CA VAL A 182 -8.45 -2.63 9.96
C VAL A 182 -8.74 -1.14 9.87
N ASP A 183 -9.35 -0.61 10.92
CA ASP A 183 -9.59 0.82 11.03
C ASP A 183 -8.29 1.56 11.35
N MET A 184 -8.30 2.85 11.12
CA MET A 184 -7.17 3.71 11.42
C MET A 184 -6.80 3.62 12.91
N GLU A 185 -5.50 3.46 13.19
CA GLU A 185 -4.99 3.44 14.55
C GLU A 185 -5.21 4.80 15.24
N THR A 186 -5.69 4.78 16.46
CA THR A 186 -5.83 6.01 17.26
C THR A 186 -4.45 6.56 17.64
N ILE A 187 -4.36 7.89 17.79
CA ILE A 187 -3.11 8.58 18.18
C ILE A 187 -2.56 8.02 19.50
N SER A 188 -3.42 7.70 20.47
CA SER A 188 -3.00 7.13 21.74
C SER A 188 -2.37 5.74 21.59
N ASN A 189 -2.92 4.89 20.71
CA ASN A 189 -2.35 3.58 20.42
C ASN A 189 -1.02 3.70 19.66
N ALA A 190 -0.94 4.60 18.68
CA ALA A 190 0.27 4.88 17.95
C ALA A 190 1.39 5.39 18.87
N ALA A 191 1.09 6.33 19.76
CA ALA A 191 2.05 6.86 20.73
C ALA A 191 2.58 5.76 21.66
N ARG A 192 1.69 4.90 22.19
CA ARG A 192 2.10 3.77 23.02
C ARG A 192 3.00 2.77 22.28
N ARG A 193 2.67 2.46 21.03
CA ARG A 193 3.47 1.57 20.18
C ARG A 193 4.84 2.17 19.85
N MET A 194 4.89 3.48 19.54
CA MET A 194 6.14 4.18 19.27
C MET A 194 7.05 4.23 20.51
N SER A 195 6.50 4.48 21.68
CA SER A 195 7.25 4.46 22.94
C SER A 195 7.97 3.12 23.14
N SER A 196 7.28 2.00 22.91
CA SER A 196 7.88 0.67 23.00
C SER A 196 8.98 0.44 21.94
N LYS A 197 8.81 0.95 20.74
CA LYS A 197 9.82 0.86 19.67
C LYS A 197 11.09 1.65 19.98
N ILE A 198 10.94 2.86 20.51
CA ILE A 198 12.06 3.74 20.89
C ILE A 198 12.84 3.13 22.06
N SER A 199 12.14 2.61 23.08
CA SER A 199 12.76 1.98 24.24
C SER A 199 13.52 0.71 23.90
N GLY A 200 13.03 -0.09 22.95
CA GLY A 200 13.63 -1.36 22.55
C GLY A 200 14.83 -1.23 21.60
N MET A 201 15.11 -0.06 21.02
CA MET A 201 16.21 0.18 20.06
C MET A 201 16.45 -0.98 19.06
N ASN A 202 15.39 -1.65 18.61
CA ASN A 202 15.45 -2.87 17.79
C ASN A 202 16.27 -4.04 18.40
N ARG A 203 16.50 -4.04 19.72
CA ARG A 203 17.17 -5.12 20.44
C ARG A 203 16.16 -5.83 21.33
N ILE A 204 16.12 -7.14 21.25
CA ILE A 204 15.30 -7.99 22.11
C ILE A 204 16.27 -8.74 23.03
N VAL A 205 16.41 -8.29 24.28
CA VAL A 205 17.35 -8.84 25.26
C VAL A 205 16.65 -9.21 26.54
N THR A 206 15.69 -8.39 26.99
CA THR A 206 14.96 -8.62 28.24
C THR A 206 13.62 -9.31 27.98
N LEU A 207 13.03 -9.89 29.03
CA LEU A 207 11.68 -10.49 28.96
C LEU A 207 10.64 -9.45 28.52
N ASP A 208 10.77 -8.21 28.99
CA ASP A 208 9.89 -7.12 28.61
C ASP A 208 10.06 -6.73 27.13
N ASP A 209 11.26 -6.85 26.58
CA ASP A 209 11.50 -6.61 25.15
C ASP A 209 10.77 -7.65 24.29
N PHE A 210 10.78 -8.94 24.68
CA PHE A 210 10.02 -9.98 24.00
C PHE A 210 8.51 -9.69 24.03
N GLU A 211 7.97 -9.34 25.19
CA GLU A 211 6.55 -8.99 25.32
C GLU A 211 6.18 -7.78 24.47
N SER A 212 7.03 -6.76 24.48
CA SER A 212 6.85 -5.54 23.70
C SER A 212 6.95 -5.79 22.21
N ALA A 213 7.92 -6.60 21.75
CA ALA A 213 8.09 -6.96 20.35
C ALA A 213 6.87 -7.70 19.80
N ILE A 214 6.33 -8.66 20.55
CA ILE A 214 5.14 -9.42 20.15
C ILE A 214 3.92 -8.50 20.05
N ARG A 215 3.69 -7.63 21.06
CA ARG A 215 2.57 -6.66 21.03
C ARG A 215 2.69 -5.64 19.90
N CYS A 216 3.91 -5.27 19.51
CA CYS A 216 4.14 -4.35 18.39
C CYS A 216 3.93 -5.01 17.02
N ASN A 217 4.15 -6.32 16.94
CA ASN A 217 4.09 -7.04 15.68
C ASN A 217 2.65 -7.41 15.28
N ASP A 218 1.76 -7.67 16.25
CA ASP A 218 0.36 -8.01 16.00
C ASP A 218 -0.58 -7.16 16.86
N ARG A 219 -1.44 -6.37 16.19
CA ARG A 219 -2.40 -5.47 16.84
C ARG A 219 -3.53 -6.20 17.57
N ASN A 220 -3.78 -7.44 17.21
CA ASN A 220 -4.84 -8.26 17.82
C ASN A 220 -4.43 -8.83 19.18
N ILE A 221 -3.15 -8.76 19.52
CA ILE A 221 -2.63 -9.26 20.78
C ILE A 221 -2.71 -8.16 21.85
N TYR A 222 -3.68 -8.30 22.73
CA TYR A 222 -3.88 -7.33 23.82
C TYR A 222 -2.90 -7.53 24.99
N LYS A 223 -2.60 -8.77 25.37
CA LYS A 223 -1.75 -9.10 26.52
C LYS A 223 -0.83 -10.27 26.20
N VAL A 224 0.45 -10.12 26.51
CA VAL A 224 1.48 -11.14 26.37
C VAL A 224 2.24 -11.22 27.69
N LYS A 225 2.64 -12.41 28.08
CA LYS A 225 3.57 -12.62 29.18
C LYS A 225 4.64 -13.62 28.76
N CYS A 226 5.90 -13.21 28.87
CA CYS A 226 7.04 -14.06 28.64
C CYS A 226 7.33 -14.87 29.93
N ILE A 227 7.40 -16.18 29.81
CA ILE A 227 7.73 -17.08 30.91
C ILE A 227 9.18 -17.52 30.71
N PRO A 228 10.11 -17.14 31.59
CA PRO A 228 11.49 -17.58 31.47
C PRO A 228 11.58 -19.10 31.67
N HIS A 229 12.46 -19.75 30.91
CA HIS A 229 12.78 -21.15 31.16
C HIS A 229 13.59 -21.23 32.44
N VAL A 230 12.97 -21.79 33.48
CA VAL A 230 13.66 -22.09 34.76
C VAL A 230 14.18 -23.49 34.65
N ASP A 231 15.49 -23.66 34.48
CA ASP A 231 16.11 -24.95 34.63
C ASP A 231 15.93 -25.42 36.07
N ASN A 232 15.22 -26.54 36.26
CA ASN A 232 15.03 -27.20 37.56
C ASN A 232 16.33 -27.81 38.12
N MET A 233 17.50 -27.27 37.79
CA MET A 233 18.80 -27.76 38.21
C MET A 233 19.29 -27.17 39.52
N SER A 234 18.52 -26.30 40.22
CA SER A 234 18.97 -25.69 41.48
C SER A 234 18.32 -26.20 42.75
N GLU A 235 17.57 -27.33 42.67
CA GLU A 235 17.09 -28.02 43.90
C GLU A 235 17.81 -29.34 44.14
N LYS A 236 19.13 -29.38 44.15
CA LYS A 236 19.90 -30.43 44.79
C LYS A 236 21.25 -29.92 45.24
N SER A 237 21.28 -29.20 46.37
CA SER A 237 22.42 -29.18 47.27
C SER A 237 22.00 -28.49 48.57
N ILE A 238 21.50 -29.26 49.50
CA ILE A 238 21.97 -29.33 50.91
C ILE A 238 21.45 -30.66 51.47
#